data_4bf9f75911b5c61c1384285dafac9c14
#
_entry.id   4bf9f75911b5c61c1384285dafac9c14
#
_cell.length_a   1.000
_cell.length_b   1.000
_cell.length_c   1.000
_cell.angle_alpha   90.00
_cell.angle_beta   90.00
_cell.angle_gamma   90.00
#
_symmetry.space_group_name_H-M   'P 1'
#
loop_
_entity.id
_entity.type
_entity.pdbx_description
1 polymer ?
#
loop_
_entity_poly.entity_id
_entity_poly.type
_entity_poly.pdbx_seq_one_letter_code
_entity_poly.pdbx_strand_id
1 'polypeptide(L)'
;MQKVIGPLIINIDGYKLTADEGQLISNPLVGGVILFENNYDNHQQVTELIRSIKDIKDDLIISIDHEGGRVQRFKKNFTNLPSFEFVSNIKDPIERERLAFCCGFVAGYELNQIGVNLNYSPVIDIAHPSSKLLKGRTFGIDSNSIITLSLSYIKGITKAGVTPVLKHYPGHGSVDTDTHTQICTTEITLSLIHI
;
A
#
# COMPACT_ATOMS: atom_id res chain seq x y z
N MET A 1 15.33 7.38 25.33
CA MET A 1 15.41 5.96 24.93
C MET A 1 14.83 5.84 23.53
N GLN A 2 15.52 5.15 22.64
CA GLN A 2 14.99 4.88 21.29
C GLN A 2 13.79 3.93 21.45
N LYS A 3 12.58 4.35 21.05
CA LYS A 3 11.40 3.46 21.05
C LYS A 3 11.66 2.32 20.07
N VAL A 4 11.57 1.08 20.54
CA VAL A 4 11.72 -0.13 19.72
C VAL A 4 10.33 -0.52 19.23
N ILE A 5 10.12 -0.44 17.93
CA ILE A 5 8.88 -0.91 17.27
C ILE A 5 8.93 -2.44 17.18
N GLY A 6 7.87 -3.11 17.59
CA GLY A 6 7.76 -4.57 17.48
C GLY A 6 7.82 -5.03 16.01
N PRO A 7 8.33 -6.24 15.74
CA PRO A 7 8.55 -6.72 14.37
C PRO A 7 7.30 -7.22 13.65
N LEU A 8 6.15 -7.33 14.34
CA LEU A 8 4.94 -7.90 13.77
C LEU A 8 3.93 -6.81 13.39
N ILE A 9 3.39 -6.90 12.18
CA ILE A 9 2.19 -6.19 11.76
C ILE A 9 1.07 -7.23 11.68
N ILE A 10 -0.03 -6.98 12.40
CA ILE A 10 -1.18 -7.89 12.48
C ILE A 10 -2.40 -7.27 11.79
N ASN A 11 -3.34 -8.10 11.40
CA ASN A 11 -4.69 -7.66 11.00
C ASN A 11 -5.66 -7.81 12.18
N ILE A 12 -6.78 -7.13 12.06
CA ILE A 12 -7.93 -7.20 12.98
C ILE A 12 -9.21 -7.44 12.17
N ASP A 13 -10.25 -7.91 12.82
CA ASP A 13 -11.52 -8.16 12.17
C ASP A 13 -12.57 -7.08 12.50
N GLY A 14 -13.41 -6.78 11.48
CA GLY A 14 -14.58 -5.94 11.66
C GLY A 14 -14.29 -4.45 11.94
N TYR A 15 -15.34 -3.78 12.42
CA TYR A 15 -15.39 -2.32 12.52
C TYR A 15 -15.00 -1.76 13.89
N LYS A 16 -14.78 -2.64 14.87
CA LYS A 16 -14.44 -2.27 16.26
C LYS A 16 -13.51 -3.31 16.84
N LEU A 17 -12.59 -2.89 17.70
CA LEU A 17 -11.74 -3.81 18.44
C LEU A 17 -12.53 -4.71 19.38
N THR A 18 -12.21 -5.99 19.39
CA THR A 18 -12.57 -6.93 20.44
C THR A 18 -11.60 -6.85 21.62
N ALA A 19 -11.98 -7.41 22.77
CA ALA A 19 -11.10 -7.45 23.94
C ALA A 19 -9.81 -8.27 23.65
N ASP A 20 -9.95 -9.38 22.93
CA ASP A 20 -8.81 -10.25 22.58
C ASP A 20 -7.84 -9.56 21.62
N GLU A 21 -8.33 -8.82 20.62
CA GLU A 21 -7.51 -8.03 19.73
C GLU A 21 -6.80 -6.89 20.48
N GLY A 22 -7.48 -6.25 21.42
CA GLY A 22 -6.87 -5.24 22.29
C GLY A 22 -5.72 -5.81 23.12
N GLN A 23 -5.89 -7.01 23.67
CA GLN A 23 -4.82 -7.72 24.40
C GLN A 23 -3.67 -8.09 23.45
N LEU A 24 -3.96 -8.55 22.24
CA LEU A 24 -2.94 -8.87 21.24
C LEU A 24 -2.13 -7.63 20.84
N ILE A 25 -2.79 -6.50 20.58
CA ILE A 25 -2.16 -5.22 20.23
C ILE A 25 -1.23 -4.72 21.34
N SER A 26 -1.56 -4.96 22.60
CA SER A 26 -0.73 -4.56 23.75
C SER A 26 0.59 -5.31 23.83
N ASN A 27 0.74 -6.43 23.12
CA ASN A 27 1.98 -7.22 23.10
C ASN A 27 3.14 -6.38 22.52
N PRO A 28 4.31 -6.33 23.19
CA PRO A 28 5.46 -5.55 22.71
C PRO A 28 5.99 -6.00 21.34
N LEU A 29 5.74 -7.23 20.92
CA LEU A 29 6.11 -7.73 19.60
C LEU A 29 5.25 -7.15 18.45
N VAL A 30 4.06 -6.61 18.75
CA VAL A 30 3.21 -5.97 17.74
C VAL A 30 3.69 -4.54 17.51
N GLY A 31 4.14 -4.26 16.32
CA GLY A 31 4.61 -2.95 15.86
C GLY A 31 3.63 -2.20 14.99
N GLY A 32 2.58 -2.87 14.49
CA GLY A 32 1.59 -2.23 13.66
C GLY A 32 0.34 -3.07 13.40
N VAL A 33 -0.63 -2.40 12.80
CA VAL A 33 -1.89 -3.00 12.35
C VAL A 33 -2.06 -2.68 10.87
N ILE A 34 -2.44 -3.70 10.07
CA ILE A 34 -2.85 -3.53 8.68
C ILE A 34 -4.36 -3.59 8.58
N LEU A 35 -4.94 -2.61 7.89
CA LEU A 35 -6.38 -2.51 7.67
C LEU A 35 -6.77 -3.04 6.29
N PHE A 36 -7.94 -3.68 6.24
CA PHE A 36 -8.55 -4.23 5.04
C PHE A 36 -9.97 -3.67 4.83
N GLU A 37 -10.61 -4.09 3.74
CA GLU A 37 -11.97 -3.64 3.38
C GLU A 37 -13.01 -3.93 4.47
N ASN A 38 -12.88 -5.05 5.19
CA ASN A 38 -13.75 -5.45 6.30
C ASN A 38 -13.64 -4.57 7.56
N ASN A 39 -12.63 -3.68 7.62
CA ASN A 39 -12.46 -2.73 8.72
C ASN A 39 -13.13 -1.37 8.43
N TYR A 40 -13.77 -1.20 7.26
CA TYR A 40 -14.26 0.09 6.80
C TYR A 40 -15.75 0.08 6.45
N ASP A 41 -16.52 0.93 7.11
CA ASP A 41 -17.89 1.29 6.73
C ASP A 41 -17.99 2.76 6.30
N ASN A 42 -17.38 3.67 7.07
CA ASN A 42 -17.34 5.10 6.79
C ASN A 42 -16.17 5.77 7.52
N HIS A 43 -15.88 7.03 7.16
CA HIS A 43 -14.75 7.80 7.73
C HIS A 43 -14.79 7.91 9.25
N GLN A 44 -15.95 8.18 9.84
CA GLN A 44 -16.07 8.33 11.28
C GLN A 44 -15.75 7.00 11.99
N GLN A 45 -16.35 5.90 11.52
CA GLN A 45 -16.17 4.57 12.12
C GLN A 45 -14.68 4.16 12.08
N VAL A 46 -13.99 4.27 10.92
CA VAL A 46 -12.59 3.85 10.82
C VAL A 46 -11.66 4.76 11.63
N THR A 47 -11.96 6.04 11.72
CA THR A 47 -11.21 6.97 12.58
C THR A 47 -11.35 6.59 14.05
N GLU A 48 -12.55 6.21 14.50
CA GLU A 48 -12.79 5.73 15.86
C GLU A 48 -12.07 4.39 16.12
N LEU A 49 -12.07 3.47 15.14
CA LEU A 49 -11.32 2.22 15.22
C LEU A 49 -9.81 2.49 15.37
N ILE A 50 -9.22 3.32 14.49
CA ILE A 50 -7.79 3.66 14.55
C ILE A 50 -7.45 4.34 15.86
N ARG A 51 -8.30 5.24 16.36
CA ARG A 51 -8.10 5.88 17.67
C ARG A 51 -8.08 4.84 18.78
N SER A 52 -9.03 3.90 18.81
CA SER A 52 -9.08 2.84 19.83
C SER A 52 -7.84 1.94 19.82
N ILE A 53 -7.25 1.70 18.62
CA ILE A 53 -5.97 0.99 18.48
C ILE A 53 -4.83 1.82 19.10
N LYS A 54 -4.77 3.12 18.80
CA LYS A 54 -3.72 4.02 19.29
C LYS A 54 -3.85 4.34 20.77
N ASP A 55 -5.04 4.27 21.35
CA ASP A 55 -5.26 4.42 22.79
C ASP A 55 -4.63 3.28 23.59
N ILE A 56 -4.46 2.09 22.98
CA ILE A 56 -3.74 0.95 23.58
C ILE A 56 -2.23 1.15 23.46
N LYS A 57 -1.76 1.59 22.29
CA LYS A 57 -0.34 1.78 21.98
C LYS A 57 -0.19 2.85 20.90
N ASP A 58 0.29 4.04 21.31
CA ASP A 58 0.31 5.27 20.49
C ASP A 58 1.29 5.26 19.32
N ASP A 59 2.34 4.44 19.40
CA ASP A 59 3.43 4.36 18.43
C ASP A 59 3.25 3.29 17.34
N LEU A 60 2.07 2.66 17.29
CA LEU A 60 1.77 1.65 16.28
C LEU A 60 1.77 2.22 14.85
N ILE A 61 2.30 1.43 13.94
CA ILE A 61 2.13 1.65 12.50
C ILE A 61 0.70 1.26 12.13
N ILE A 62 -0.06 2.18 11.55
CA ILE A 62 -1.35 1.89 10.93
C ILE A 62 -1.15 1.86 9.43
N SER A 63 -1.33 0.70 8.83
CA SER A 63 -0.97 0.44 7.44
C SER A 63 -2.13 -0.08 6.60
N ILE A 64 -2.00 0.05 5.29
CA ILE A 64 -3.03 -0.36 4.33
C ILE A 64 -2.43 -0.64 2.94
N ASP A 65 -3.10 -1.49 2.14
CA ASP A 65 -2.90 -1.59 0.70
C ASP A 65 -3.90 -0.66 -0.03
N HIS A 66 -3.44 0.50 -0.46
CA HIS A 66 -4.29 1.49 -1.13
C HIS A 66 -3.58 2.06 -2.36
N GLU A 67 -3.54 1.23 -3.43
CA GLU A 67 -2.80 1.52 -4.66
C GLU A 67 -3.60 2.41 -5.61
N GLY A 68 -4.90 2.18 -5.68
CA GLY A 68 -5.82 2.64 -6.70
C GLY A 68 -6.29 1.50 -7.62
N GLY A 69 -7.22 1.80 -8.54
CA GLY A 69 -7.81 0.79 -9.40
C GLY A 69 -8.46 -0.35 -8.60
N ARG A 70 -8.10 -1.61 -8.92
CA ARG A 70 -8.69 -2.77 -8.24
C ARG A 70 -8.17 -3.02 -6.82
N VAL A 71 -7.01 -2.48 -6.45
CA VAL A 71 -6.43 -2.61 -5.10
C VAL A 71 -6.53 -1.29 -4.37
N GLN A 72 -7.73 -0.96 -4.00
CA GLN A 72 -8.10 0.17 -3.18
C GLN A 72 -9.08 -0.32 -2.12
N ARG A 73 -8.62 -0.38 -0.84
CA ARG A 73 -9.43 -0.99 0.24
C ARG A 73 -10.62 -0.14 0.63
N PHE A 74 -10.43 1.17 0.74
CA PHE A 74 -11.51 2.09 1.07
C PHE A 74 -11.97 2.82 -0.18
N LYS A 75 -13.27 2.67 -0.52
CA LYS A 75 -13.86 3.23 -1.74
C LYS A 75 -14.96 4.25 -1.45
N LYS A 76 -15.89 3.89 -0.56
CA LYS A 76 -17.00 4.78 -0.18
C LYS A 76 -16.43 6.02 0.53
N ASN A 77 -16.77 7.21 0.04
CA ASN A 77 -16.27 8.50 0.55
C ASN A 77 -14.74 8.70 0.43
N PHE A 78 -14.07 7.90 -0.39
CA PHE A 78 -12.71 8.11 -0.85
C PHE A 78 -12.71 8.39 -2.34
N THR A 79 -11.72 9.12 -2.82
CA THR A 79 -11.51 9.32 -4.26
C THR A 79 -11.19 7.98 -4.93
N ASN A 80 -11.94 7.62 -5.97
CA ASN A 80 -11.61 6.47 -6.80
C ASN A 80 -10.36 6.78 -7.62
N LEU A 81 -9.21 6.30 -7.14
CA LEU A 81 -7.93 6.51 -7.80
C LEU A 81 -7.83 5.63 -9.06
N PRO A 82 -7.30 6.16 -10.17
CA PRO A 82 -7.03 5.35 -11.35
C PRO A 82 -5.99 4.27 -11.05
N SER A 83 -5.96 3.23 -11.86
CA SER A 83 -4.88 2.23 -11.80
C SER A 83 -3.54 2.82 -12.26
N PHE A 84 -2.42 2.27 -11.83
CA PHE A 84 -1.10 2.71 -12.27
C PHE A 84 -0.91 2.50 -13.79
N GLU A 85 -1.47 1.43 -14.33
CA GLU A 85 -1.49 1.21 -15.79
C GLU A 85 -2.25 2.31 -16.55
N PHE A 86 -3.37 2.80 -16.02
CA PHE A 86 -4.07 3.93 -16.61
C PHE A 86 -3.20 5.18 -16.64
N VAL A 87 -2.53 5.48 -15.52
CA VAL A 87 -1.61 6.63 -15.40
C VAL A 87 -0.48 6.51 -16.41
N SER A 88 0.14 5.34 -16.55
CA SER A 88 1.27 5.12 -17.46
C SER A 88 0.88 5.21 -18.94
N ASN A 89 -0.38 4.96 -19.28
CA ASN A 89 -0.88 5.02 -20.65
C ASN A 89 -1.23 6.44 -21.13
N ILE A 90 -1.13 7.45 -20.29
CA ILE A 90 -1.28 8.85 -20.69
C ILE A 90 -0.12 9.23 -21.63
N LYS A 91 -0.47 9.77 -22.80
CA LYS A 91 0.52 10.05 -23.87
C LYS A 91 1.48 11.17 -23.51
N ASP A 92 0.99 12.25 -22.90
CA ASP A 92 1.82 13.38 -22.49
C ASP A 92 2.65 13.00 -21.23
N PRO A 93 3.98 13.00 -21.31
CA PRO A 93 4.82 12.63 -20.18
C PRO A 93 4.65 13.58 -18.97
N ILE A 94 4.44 14.87 -19.21
CA ILE A 94 4.28 15.87 -18.14
C ILE A 94 2.97 15.63 -17.39
N GLU A 95 1.88 15.43 -18.11
CA GLU A 95 0.58 15.14 -17.51
C GLU A 95 0.59 13.79 -16.79
N ARG A 96 1.29 12.80 -17.33
CA ARG A 96 1.46 11.47 -16.72
C ARG A 96 2.16 11.55 -15.36
N GLU A 97 3.29 12.26 -15.28
CA GLU A 97 4.01 12.48 -14.02
C GLU A 97 3.19 13.30 -13.03
N ARG A 98 2.52 14.34 -13.51
CA ARG A 98 1.62 15.17 -12.69
C ARG A 98 0.49 14.34 -12.11
N LEU A 99 -0.15 13.47 -12.91
CA LEU A 99 -1.21 12.61 -12.40
C LEU A 99 -0.69 11.59 -11.40
N ALA A 100 0.50 11.00 -11.62
CA ALA A 100 1.14 10.11 -10.66
C ALA A 100 1.35 10.80 -9.31
N PHE A 101 1.88 12.04 -9.33
CA PHE A 101 2.01 12.85 -8.11
C PHE A 101 0.65 13.11 -7.44
N CYS A 102 -0.35 13.52 -8.20
CA CYS A 102 -1.70 13.81 -7.67
C CYS A 102 -2.33 12.55 -7.04
N CYS A 103 -2.19 11.38 -7.69
CA CYS A 103 -2.69 10.12 -7.13
C CYS A 103 -2.03 9.81 -5.78
N GLY A 104 -0.71 9.95 -5.68
CA GLY A 104 0.00 9.76 -4.43
C GLY A 104 -0.43 10.77 -3.36
N PHE A 105 -0.56 12.04 -3.73
CA PHE A 105 -0.97 13.08 -2.79
C PHE A 105 -2.40 12.87 -2.27
N VAL A 106 -3.36 12.57 -3.14
CA VAL A 106 -4.76 12.32 -2.75
C VAL A 106 -4.86 11.09 -1.87
N ALA A 107 -4.23 9.96 -2.28
CA ALA A 107 -4.18 8.75 -1.47
C ALA A 107 -3.63 9.04 -0.06
N GLY A 108 -2.48 9.71 0.01
CA GLY A 108 -1.85 10.04 1.28
C GLY A 108 -2.68 11.01 2.11
N TYR A 109 -3.26 12.02 1.49
CA TYR A 109 -4.09 13.01 2.19
C TYR A 109 -5.32 12.37 2.84
N GLU A 110 -6.09 11.60 2.08
CA GLU A 110 -7.30 10.93 2.59
C GLU A 110 -6.97 9.90 3.67
N LEU A 111 -5.90 9.13 3.49
CA LEU A 111 -5.44 8.15 4.49
C LEU A 111 -4.94 8.82 5.76
N ASN A 112 -4.20 9.91 5.66
CA ASN A 112 -3.70 10.66 6.82
C ASN A 112 -4.85 11.24 7.66
N GLN A 113 -5.93 11.72 7.01
CA GLN A 113 -7.09 12.28 7.72
C GLN A 113 -7.76 11.28 8.67
N ILE A 114 -7.67 9.98 8.40
CA ILE A 114 -8.22 8.92 9.25
C ILE A 114 -7.18 8.31 10.21
N GLY A 115 -5.91 8.74 10.12
CA GLY A 115 -4.83 8.28 11.00
C GLY A 115 -3.99 7.12 10.48
N VAL A 116 -4.13 6.72 9.22
CA VAL A 116 -3.21 5.78 8.54
C VAL A 116 -1.89 6.50 8.25
N ASN A 117 -0.76 5.88 8.59
CA ASN A 117 0.56 6.49 8.44
C ASN A 117 1.51 5.73 7.50
N LEU A 118 1.10 4.53 7.00
CA LEU A 118 1.88 3.75 6.05
C LEU A 118 0.98 3.13 4.99
N ASN A 119 1.38 3.25 3.71
CA ASN A 119 0.67 2.63 2.58
C ASN A 119 1.63 1.73 1.80
N TYR A 120 1.25 0.46 1.60
CA TYR A 120 1.99 -0.48 0.76
C TYR A 120 1.78 -0.18 -0.73
N SER A 121 2.35 0.94 -1.17
CA SER A 121 2.26 1.49 -2.52
C SER A 121 3.42 2.47 -2.75
N PRO A 122 3.95 2.60 -3.97
CA PRO A 122 3.49 1.99 -5.23
C PRO A 122 4.05 0.59 -5.50
N VAL A 123 3.42 -0.11 -6.46
CA VAL A 123 3.95 -1.34 -7.05
C VAL A 123 4.97 -0.97 -8.12
N ILE A 124 6.23 -1.38 -7.92
CA ILE A 124 7.36 -1.11 -8.82
C ILE A 124 7.82 -2.32 -9.62
N ASP A 125 7.07 -3.42 -9.55
CA ASP A 125 7.35 -4.60 -10.36
C ASP A 125 7.25 -4.28 -11.85
N ILE A 126 8.13 -4.88 -12.65
CA ILE A 126 8.01 -4.90 -14.10
C ILE A 126 6.96 -5.94 -14.46
N ALA A 127 5.84 -5.52 -15.04
CA ALA A 127 4.73 -6.41 -15.36
C ALA A 127 5.09 -7.35 -16.51
N HIS A 128 5.18 -8.65 -16.26
CA HIS A 128 5.17 -9.60 -17.35
C HIS A 128 3.77 -9.61 -18.02
N PRO A 129 3.68 -9.66 -19.36
CA PRO A 129 2.39 -9.59 -20.07
C PRO A 129 1.37 -10.66 -19.66
N SER A 130 1.84 -11.82 -19.22
CA SER A 130 0.99 -12.94 -18.73
C SER A 130 0.55 -12.77 -17.28
N SER A 131 1.15 -11.85 -16.51
CA SER A 131 0.86 -11.72 -15.07
C SER A 131 -0.55 -11.17 -14.83
N LYS A 132 -1.45 -12.05 -14.44
CA LYS A 132 -2.81 -11.68 -14.01
C LYS A 132 -2.80 -10.92 -12.69
N LEU A 133 -1.86 -11.22 -11.81
CA LEU A 133 -1.74 -10.58 -10.50
C LEU A 133 -1.36 -9.11 -10.59
N LEU A 134 -0.45 -8.77 -11.50
CA LEU A 134 0.08 -7.41 -11.66
C LEU A 134 -0.69 -6.56 -12.67
N LYS A 135 -1.62 -7.16 -13.41
CA LYS A 135 -2.43 -6.42 -14.39
C LYS A 135 -3.14 -5.23 -13.74
N GLY A 136 -2.89 -4.04 -14.28
CA GLY A 136 -3.41 -2.77 -13.77
C GLY A 136 -2.66 -2.19 -12.56
N ARG A 137 -1.78 -2.97 -11.91
CA ARG A 137 -1.14 -2.55 -10.65
C ARG A 137 0.24 -1.94 -10.80
N THR A 138 0.85 -2.00 -11.98
CA THR A 138 2.20 -1.45 -12.23
C THR A 138 2.14 -0.30 -13.23
N PHE A 139 3.19 0.52 -13.25
CA PHE A 139 3.37 1.56 -14.28
C PHE A 139 3.88 1.02 -15.62
N GLY A 140 3.81 -0.30 -15.87
CA GLY A 140 4.10 -0.94 -17.14
C GLY A 140 5.30 -1.88 -17.13
N ILE A 141 5.97 -1.98 -18.27
CA ILE A 141 7.08 -2.91 -18.53
C ILE A 141 8.43 -2.19 -18.74
N ASP A 142 8.42 -0.88 -18.89
CA ASP A 142 9.63 -0.07 -19.06
C ASP A 142 10.12 0.46 -17.71
N SER A 143 11.34 0.08 -17.34
CA SER A 143 11.92 0.42 -16.05
C SER A 143 12.06 1.94 -15.83
N ASN A 144 12.39 2.71 -16.87
CA ASN A 144 12.55 4.17 -16.75
C ASN A 144 11.19 4.84 -16.45
N SER A 145 10.13 4.40 -17.11
CA SER A 145 8.75 4.87 -16.84
C SER A 145 8.33 4.50 -15.42
N ILE A 146 8.59 3.26 -14.98
CA ILE A 146 8.28 2.80 -13.62
C ILE A 146 8.99 3.67 -12.59
N ILE A 147 10.29 3.92 -12.75
CA ILE A 147 11.10 4.75 -11.83
C ILE A 147 10.52 6.16 -11.78
N THR A 148 10.32 6.81 -12.93
CA THR A 148 9.88 8.20 -13.02
C THR A 148 8.50 8.39 -12.37
N LEU A 149 7.54 7.53 -12.70
CA LEU A 149 6.17 7.64 -12.20
C LEU A 149 6.07 7.24 -10.73
N SER A 150 6.82 6.21 -10.31
CA SER A 150 6.88 5.83 -8.90
C SER A 150 7.47 6.93 -8.04
N LEU A 151 8.55 7.58 -8.48
CA LEU A 151 9.13 8.71 -7.76
C LEU A 151 8.15 9.88 -7.65
N SER A 152 7.37 10.16 -8.70
CA SER A 152 6.35 11.21 -8.68
C SER A 152 5.22 10.87 -7.70
N TYR A 153 4.73 9.62 -7.69
CA TYR A 153 3.76 9.13 -6.72
C TYR A 153 4.30 9.21 -5.28
N ILE A 154 5.54 8.74 -5.05
CA ILE A 154 6.20 8.78 -3.74
C ILE A 154 6.31 10.21 -3.21
N LYS A 155 6.70 11.17 -4.05
CA LYS A 155 6.73 12.59 -3.68
C LYS A 155 5.35 13.09 -3.24
N GLY A 156 4.28 12.68 -3.94
CA GLY A 156 2.91 13.05 -3.61
C GLY A 156 2.48 12.52 -2.25
N ILE A 157 2.59 11.21 -2.04
CA ILE A 157 2.12 10.55 -0.81
C ILE A 157 2.92 10.98 0.42
N THR A 158 4.24 11.14 0.27
CA THR A 158 5.11 11.63 1.35
C THR A 158 4.76 13.07 1.72
N LYS A 159 4.48 13.93 0.72
CA LYS A 159 4.04 15.31 0.97
C LYS A 159 2.71 15.37 1.75
N ALA A 160 1.86 14.38 1.58
CA ALA A 160 0.60 14.24 2.32
C ALA A 160 0.76 13.61 3.72
N GLY A 161 1.98 13.23 4.13
CA GLY A 161 2.29 12.75 5.48
C GLY A 161 2.14 11.24 5.68
N VAL A 162 2.03 10.43 4.61
CA VAL A 162 1.98 8.97 4.68
C VAL A 162 3.27 8.38 4.11
N THR A 163 3.81 7.38 4.79
CA THR A 163 5.02 6.66 4.37
C THR A 163 4.67 5.64 3.29
N PRO A 164 5.26 5.72 2.07
CA PRO A 164 5.11 4.71 1.05
C PRO A 164 6.01 3.50 1.29
N VAL A 165 5.56 2.32 0.87
CA VAL A 165 6.35 1.09 0.84
C VAL A 165 6.32 0.51 -0.56
N LEU A 166 7.49 0.46 -1.19
CA LEU A 166 7.63 -0.11 -2.53
C LEU A 166 7.54 -1.63 -2.47
N LYS A 167 6.87 -2.23 -3.45
CA LYS A 167 6.65 -3.68 -3.49
C LYS A 167 6.66 -4.20 -4.93
N HIS A 168 6.99 -5.48 -5.12
CA HIS A 168 7.17 -6.54 -4.11
C HIS A 168 8.63 -7.01 -4.13
N TYR A 169 9.44 -6.62 -3.21
CA TYR A 169 10.82 -7.11 -3.13
C TYR A 169 10.86 -8.64 -2.89
N PRO A 170 11.71 -9.40 -3.60
CA PRO A 170 12.75 -8.97 -4.57
C PRO A 170 12.22 -8.77 -6.00
N GLY A 171 10.93 -8.91 -6.26
CA GLY A 171 10.24 -8.72 -7.53
C GLY A 171 9.26 -9.85 -7.81
N HIS A 172 8.02 -9.49 -8.17
CA HIS A 172 6.95 -10.43 -8.51
C HIS A 172 6.65 -10.47 -10.01
N GLY A 173 7.26 -9.57 -10.79
CA GLY A 173 6.92 -9.36 -12.20
C GLY A 173 7.23 -10.54 -13.13
N SER A 174 8.14 -11.43 -12.71
CA SER A 174 8.60 -12.58 -13.52
C SER A 174 7.74 -13.83 -13.36
N VAL A 175 6.75 -13.83 -12.46
CA VAL A 175 5.86 -14.96 -12.24
C VAL A 175 4.41 -14.55 -12.51
N ASP A 176 3.62 -15.50 -13.03
CA ASP A 176 2.22 -15.27 -13.39
C ASP A 176 1.22 -15.80 -12.34
N THR A 177 1.73 -16.48 -11.32
CA THR A 177 0.94 -17.11 -10.26
C THR A 177 0.94 -16.27 -8.98
N ASP A 178 -0.16 -16.36 -8.23
CA ASP A 178 -0.32 -15.69 -6.95
C ASP A 178 0.35 -16.49 -5.82
N THR A 179 1.35 -15.90 -5.17
CA THR A 179 2.07 -16.52 -4.04
C THR A 179 1.21 -16.77 -2.81
N HIS A 180 0.02 -16.17 -2.71
CA HIS A 180 -0.94 -16.47 -1.64
C HIS A 180 -1.63 -17.83 -1.82
N THR A 181 -1.65 -18.34 -3.03
CA THR A 181 -2.39 -19.58 -3.37
C THR A 181 -1.50 -20.72 -3.85
N GLN A 182 -0.30 -20.40 -4.34
CA GLN A 182 0.60 -21.39 -4.95
C GLN A 182 2.07 -21.03 -4.67
N ILE A 183 2.93 -22.06 -4.67
CA ILE A 183 4.38 -21.88 -4.67
C ILE A 183 4.80 -21.40 -6.05
N CYS A 184 5.44 -20.24 -6.12
CA CYS A 184 5.96 -19.66 -7.33
C CYS A 184 7.46 -19.93 -7.44
N THR A 185 7.89 -20.37 -8.61
CA THR A 185 9.32 -20.52 -8.95
C THR A 185 9.66 -19.62 -10.13
N THR A 186 10.87 -19.10 -10.14
CA THR A 186 11.41 -18.31 -11.25
C THR A 186 12.77 -18.85 -11.64
N GLU A 187 13.07 -18.81 -12.93
CA GLU A 187 14.40 -19.14 -13.49
C GLU A 187 15.32 -17.92 -13.58
N ILE A 188 14.85 -16.76 -13.11
CA ILE A 188 15.66 -15.53 -13.09
C ILE A 188 16.83 -15.73 -12.14
N THR A 189 18.02 -15.41 -12.62
CA THR A 189 19.24 -15.50 -11.83
C THR A 189 19.25 -14.44 -10.70
N LEU A 190 19.87 -14.78 -9.56
CA LEU A 190 19.99 -13.88 -8.41
C LEU A 190 20.64 -12.53 -8.77
N SER A 191 21.44 -12.47 -9.83
CA SER A 191 22.03 -11.22 -10.31
C SER A 191 21.00 -10.18 -10.77
N LEU A 192 19.80 -10.60 -11.14
CA LEU A 192 18.69 -9.70 -11.54
C LEU A 192 17.83 -9.24 -10.36
N ILE A 193 18.02 -9.80 -9.18
CA ILE A 193 17.33 -9.40 -7.95
C ILE A 193 17.97 -8.14 -7.33
N HIS A 194 19.20 -7.81 -7.74
CA HIS A 194 19.99 -6.69 -7.19
C HIS A 194 19.99 -5.46 -8.11
N ILE A 195 18.95 -5.28 -8.88
CA ILE A 195 18.84 -4.08 -9.74
C ILE A 195 18.29 -2.91 -8.92
#